data_1da5120310f7f9ca8bbb0d7e9b545ca1
#
_entry.id   1da5120310f7f9ca8bbb0d7e9b545ca1
#
_cell.length_a   1.000
_cell.length_b   1.000
_cell.length_c   1.000
_cell.angle_alpha   90.00
_cell.angle_beta   90.00
_cell.angle_gamma   90.00
#
_symmetry.space_group_name_H-M   'P 1'
#
loop_
_entity.id
_entity.type
_entity.pdbx_description
1 polymer ?
#
loop_
_entity_poly.entity_id
_entity_poly.type
_entity_poly.pdbx_seq_one_letter_code
_entity_poly.pdbx_strand_id
1 'polypeptide(L)'
;MRNIFLGSFSQVEDAVSESFAKNSIDTIEKFSFGKAFLALSFGLGVFYAIYGFGIFMGNNMDTGTIVLDMNNEYIPFLSNIWFAIIPGILILITIFGGGYYRKKNNVKAFFIYNTFLTMYLLPFLLWTFKVAQLFVYFFPLRMVYTVLFSLCITYVFIRSYKNAKEMVFGEKKKRSAIVEWFSRNRKSVLSVLAAIGGLYFLVKTIFPSAGDMETRLMGALIDFAPLFVCLIFLLFLYLNNVVIRSYYLNKYTEEFRLKFGIDKSEWYGKKYF
;
A
#
# COMPACT_ATOMS: atom_id res chain seq x y z
N MET A 1 0.05 8.66 26.28
CA MET A 1 0.41 7.66 25.25
C MET A 1 1.90 7.75 24.96
N ARG A 2 2.66 6.63 25.04
CA ARG A 2 4.08 6.65 24.63
C ARG A 2 4.17 6.80 23.11
N ASN A 3 4.97 7.79 22.67
CA ASN A 3 5.17 8.05 21.25
C ASN A 3 6.11 6.97 20.66
N ILE A 4 5.64 6.25 19.63
CA ILE A 4 6.38 5.18 18.97
C ILE A 4 7.69 5.66 18.27
N PHE A 5 7.90 6.95 18.09
CA PHE A 5 9.12 7.53 17.51
C PHE A 5 10.15 7.96 18.56
N LEU A 6 9.83 7.86 19.85
CA LEU A 6 10.70 8.29 20.96
C LEU A 6 11.37 7.11 21.69
N GLY A 7 11.34 5.89 21.13
CA GLY A 7 12.04 4.75 21.70
C GLY A 7 13.55 5.01 21.82
N SER A 8 14.16 4.58 22.94
CA SER A 8 15.62 4.58 23.12
C SER A 8 16.27 3.45 22.33
N PHE A 9 17.61 3.52 22.12
CA PHE A 9 18.34 2.45 21.44
C PHE A 9 18.12 1.09 22.11
N SER A 10 18.24 1.01 23.44
CA SER A 10 18.04 -0.23 24.21
C SER A 10 16.64 -0.84 24.07
N GLN A 11 15.63 -0.03 23.74
CA GLN A 11 14.27 -0.50 23.51
C GLN A 11 14.06 -1.04 22.09
N VAL A 12 14.84 -0.56 21.12
CA VAL A 12 14.66 -0.87 19.70
C VAL A 12 15.78 -1.72 19.12
N GLU A 13 16.79 -2.05 19.91
CA GLU A 13 17.95 -2.80 19.44
C GLU A 13 17.60 -4.19 18.86
N ASP A 14 16.52 -4.81 19.35
CA ASP A 14 16.02 -6.09 18.83
C ASP A 14 14.99 -5.92 17.69
N ALA A 15 14.50 -4.69 17.49
CA ALA A 15 13.54 -4.40 16.42
C ALA A 15 14.19 -4.45 15.03
N VAL A 16 15.48 -4.16 14.97
CA VAL A 16 16.28 -4.16 13.75
C VAL A 16 17.28 -5.30 13.80
N SER A 17 17.13 -6.29 12.91
CA SER A 17 18.08 -7.38 12.77
C SER A 17 19.26 -7.01 11.87
N GLU A 18 20.41 -7.67 12.06
CA GLU A 18 21.57 -7.50 11.19
C GLU A 18 21.24 -7.79 9.72
N SER A 19 20.43 -8.84 9.47
CA SER A 19 19.98 -9.18 8.13
C SER A 19 19.14 -8.07 7.50
N PHE A 20 18.29 -7.37 8.28
CA PHE A 20 17.54 -6.23 7.79
C PHE A 20 18.46 -5.06 7.44
N ALA A 21 19.45 -4.77 8.29
CA ALA A 21 20.42 -3.69 8.03
C ALA A 21 21.25 -3.97 6.76
N LYS A 22 21.82 -5.18 6.63
CA LYS A 22 22.58 -5.60 5.44
C LYS A 22 21.73 -5.56 4.18
N ASN A 23 20.51 -6.10 4.21
CA ASN A 23 19.59 -6.04 3.07
C ASN A 23 19.21 -4.60 2.69
N SER A 24 19.12 -3.70 3.66
CA SER A 24 18.83 -2.28 3.41
C SER A 24 19.97 -1.60 2.65
N ILE A 25 21.22 -1.87 3.06
CA ILE A 25 22.44 -1.37 2.40
C ILE A 25 22.55 -1.95 0.99
N ASP A 26 22.47 -3.26 0.87
CA ASP A 26 22.54 -3.99 -0.41
C ASP A 26 21.49 -3.51 -1.42
N THR A 27 20.27 -3.26 -0.94
CA THR A 27 19.19 -2.74 -1.78
C THR A 27 19.55 -1.40 -2.39
N ILE A 28 20.13 -0.50 -1.59
CA ILE A 28 20.52 0.84 -2.05
C ILE A 28 21.79 0.79 -2.92
N GLU A 29 22.75 -0.06 -2.62
CA GLU A 29 23.96 -0.22 -3.46
C GLU A 29 23.64 -0.77 -4.85
N LYS A 30 22.77 -1.78 -4.91
CA LYS A 30 22.30 -2.39 -6.16
C LYS A 30 21.30 -1.51 -6.92
N PHE A 31 20.79 -0.47 -6.28
CA PHE A 31 19.80 0.43 -6.83
C PHE A 31 20.40 1.26 -7.97
N SER A 32 19.96 1.04 -9.18
CA SER A 32 20.30 1.90 -10.31
C SER A 32 19.33 3.08 -10.37
N PHE A 33 19.87 4.32 -10.34
CA PHE A 33 19.04 5.53 -10.48
C PHE A 33 18.16 5.47 -11.73
N GLY A 34 18.72 5.04 -12.86
CA GLY A 34 17.95 4.90 -14.11
C GLY A 34 16.81 3.89 -14.01
N LYS A 35 17.04 2.72 -13.40
CA LYS A 35 15.98 1.72 -13.20
C LYS A 35 14.89 2.22 -12.27
N ALA A 36 15.27 2.91 -11.19
CA ALA A 36 14.30 3.49 -10.27
C ALA A 36 13.51 4.62 -10.90
N PHE A 37 14.18 5.51 -11.63
CA PHE A 37 13.52 6.56 -12.38
C PHE A 37 12.48 5.96 -13.35
N LEU A 38 12.85 4.94 -14.13
CA LEU A 38 11.92 4.25 -15.03
C LEU A 38 10.76 3.60 -14.27
N ALA A 39 11.04 2.87 -13.18
CA ALA A 39 9.99 2.19 -12.41
C ALA A 39 9.02 3.17 -11.77
N LEU A 40 9.53 4.26 -11.18
CA LEU A 40 8.70 5.29 -10.55
C LEU A 40 7.96 6.15 -11.58
N SER A 41 8.58 6.45 -12.73
CA SER A 41 7.91 7.14 -13.84
C SER A 41 6.80 6.28 -14.43
N PHE A 42 7.02 4.96 -14.56
CA PHE A 42 5.97 4.03 -14.97
C PHE A 42 4.83 4.00 -13.93
N GLY A 43 5.16 3.88 -12.63
CA GLY A 43 4.16 3.93 -11.55
C GLY A 43 3.35 5.24 -11.58
N LEU A 44 4.00 6.37 -11.81
CA LEU A 44 3.35 7.66 -11.97
C LEU A 44 2.48 7.72 -13.23
N GLY A 45 2.97 7.16 -14.35
CA GLY A 45 2.21 7.02 -15.59
C GLY A 45 0.94 6.21 -15.43
N VAL A 46 1.03 5.05 -14.74
CA VAL A 46 -0.13 4.22 -14.40
C VAL A 46 -1.11 4.98 -13.49
N PHE A 47 -0.59 5.71 -12.50
CA PHE A 47 -1.44 6.55 -11.63
C PHE A 47 -2.22 7.59 -12.45
N TYR A 48 -1.54 8.36 -13.31
CA TYR A 48 -2.21 9.38 -14.12
C TYR A 48 -3.13 8.79 -15.21
N ALA A 49 -2.84 7.61 -15.71
CA ALA A 49 -3.76 6.89 -16.58
C ALA A 49 -5.06 6.53 -15.86
N ILE A 50 -4.97 5.96 -14.65
CA ILE A 50 -6.14 5.65 -13.81
C ILE A 50 -6.88 6.94 -13.41
N TYR A 51 -6.14 8.00 -13.05
CA TYR A 51 -6.69 9.30 -12.69
C TYR A 51 -7.45 9.93 -13.86
N GLY A 52 -6.81 10.02 -15.02
CA GLY A 52 -7.43 10.57 -16.25
C GLY A 52 -8.62 9.75 -16.69
N PHE A 53 -8.54 8.42 -16.61
CA PHE A 53 -9.65 7.54 -16.92
C PHE A 53 -10.85 7.76 -15.96
N GLY A 54 -10.59 7.88 -14.66
CA GLY A 54 -11.65 8.17 -13.67
C GLY A 54 -12.36 9.52 -13.95
N ILE A 55 -11.60 10.56 -14.33
CA ILE A 55 -12.17 11.86 -14.73
C ILE A 55 -12.97 11.73 -16.03
N PHE A 56 -12.40 11.07 -17.04
CA PHE A 56 -13.06 10.87 -18.33
C PHE A 56 -14.39 10.13 -18.14
N MET A 57 -14.42 9.06 -17.40
CA MET A 57 -15.64 8.30 -17.10
C MET A 57 -16.64 9.17 -16.34
N GLY A 58 -16.19 9.95 -15.34
CA GLY A 58 -17.06 10.84 -14.58
C GLY A 58 -17.71 11.94 -15.43
N ASN A 59 -17.03 12.44 -16.46
CA ASN A 59 -17.54 13.55 -17.30
C ASN A 59 -18.39 13.07 -18.50
N ASN A 60 -18.23 11.81 -18.94
CA ASN A 60 -18.86 11.32 -20.18
C ASN A 60 -19.95 10.26 -19.93
N MET A 61 -20.41 10.08 -18.72
CA MET A 61 -21.41 9.06 -18.40
C MET A 61 -22.85 9.39 -18.85
N ASP A 62 -23.11 10.58 -19.33
CA ASP A 62 -24.42 10.96 -19.89
C ASP A 62 -24.69 10.38 -21.30
N THR A 63 -23.76 9.66 -21.89
CA THR A 63 -23.88 9.18 -23.27
C THR A 63 -24.56 7.80 -23.43
N GLY A 64 -25.41 7.39 -22.51
CA GLY A 64 -26.44 6.35 -22.77
C GLY A 64 -25.98 4.90 -23.02
N THR A 65 -24.69 4.62 -23.05
CA THR A 65 -24.15 3.28 -23.38
C THR A 65 -23.66 2.49 -22.17
N ILE A 66 -23.39 3.14 -21.06
CA ILE A 66 -23.10 2.47 -19.78
C ILE A 66 -23.87 3.24 -18.71
N VAL A 67 -25.03 2.71 -18.32
CA VAL A 67 -25.83 3.27 -17.22
C VAL A 67 -25.11 3.02 -15.91
N LEU A 68 -24.14 3.86 -15.60
CA LEU A 68 -23.63 4.02 -14.25
C LEU A 68 -24.42 5.19 -13.66
N ASP A 69 -25.37 4.86 -12.82
CA ASP A 69 -26.12 5.83 -12.01
C ASP A 69 -25.16 6.46 -11.00
N MET A 70 -24.27 7.31 -11.51
CA MET A 70 -23.33 8.07 -10.70
C MET A 70 -24.01 9.38 -10.34
N ASN A 71 -24.44 9.48 -9.09
CA ASN A 71 -24.68 10.79 -8.50
C ASN A 71 -23.45 11.67 -8.73
N ASN A 72 -23.63 12.81 -9.38
CA ASN A 72 -22.62 13.83 -9.67
C ASN A 72 -21.80 14.26 -8.44
N GLU A 73 -22.22 13.89 -7.23
CA GLU A 73 -21.55 14.17 -5.96
C GLU A 73 -20.17 13.48 -5.80
N TYR A 74 -19.89 12.40 -6.55
CA TYR A 74 -18.60 11.70 -6.49
C TYR A 74 -17.50 12.34 -7.34
N ILE A 75 -17.88 13.12 -8.35
CA ILE A 75 -16.97 13.72 -9.33
C ILE A 75 -16.10 14.83 -8.70
N PRO A 76 -16.62 15.77 -7.87
CA PRO A 76 -15.81 16.85 -7.30
C PRO A 76 -14.63 16.36 -6.46
N PHE A 77 -14.81 15.27 -5.70
CA PHE A 77 -13.73 14.70 -4.90
C PHE A 77 -12.68 14.02 -5.78
N LEU A 78 -13.12 13.34 -6.84
CA LEU A 78 -12.23 12.64 -7.77
C LEU A 78 -11.47 13.61 -8.69
N SER A 79 -12.06 14.73 -9.06
CA SER A 79 -11.43 15.74 -9.92
C SER A 79 -10.56 16.75 -9.16
N ASN A 80 -10.39 16.57 -7.84
CA ASN A 80 -9.58 17.48 -7.05
C ASN A 80 -8.11 17.42 -7.49
N ILE A 81 -7.58 18.56 -7.92
CA ILE A 81 -6.23 18.70 -8.44
C ILE A 81 -5.12 18.23 -7.46
N TRP A 82 -5.39 18.29 -6.17
CA TRP A 82 -4.46 17.81 -5.15
C TRP A 82 -4.18 16.32 -5.25
N PHE A 83 -5.17 15.53 -5.68
CA PHE A 83 -4.97 14.11 -5.94
C PHE A 83 -4.03 13.84 -7.12
N ALA A 84 -3.91 14.78 -8.05
CA ALA A 84 -2.94 14.69 -9.14
C ALA A 84 -1.55 15.18 -8.70
N ILE A 85 -1.49 16.29 -7.95
CA ILE A 85 -0.22 16.94 -7.56
C ILE A 85 0.53 16.15 -6.49
N ILE A 86 -0.14 15.69 -5.42
CA ILE A 86 0.50 15.03 -4.28
C ILE A 86 1.31 13.79 -4.68
N PRO A 87 0.78 12.82 -5.46
CA PRO A 87 1.55 11.67 -5.90
C PRO A 87 2.78 12.04 -6.73
N GLY A 88 2.65 13.05 -7.59
CA GLY A 88 3.78 13.58 -8.36
C GLY A 88 4.90 14.10 -7.48
N ILE A 89 4.57 14.93 -6.48
CA ILE A 89 5.53 15.45 -5.51
C ILE A 89 6.19 14.32 -4.72
N LEU A 90 5.42 13.33 -4.24
CA LEU A 90 5.94 12.21 -3.48
C LEU A 90 6.94 11.37 -4.30
N ILE A 91 6.63 11.11 -5.57
CA ILE A 91 7.56 10.42 -6.48
C ILE A 91 8.83 11.24 -6.72
N LEU A 92 8.70 12.55 -6.95
CA LEU A 92 9.87 13.42 -7.12
C LEU A 92 10.76 13.41 -5.88
N ILE A 93 10.19 13.52 -4.69
CA ILE A 93 10.96 13.43 -3.42
C ILE A 93 11.62 12.05 -3.30
N THR A 94 10.94 10.97 -3.68
CA THR A 94 11.51 9.61 -3.65
C THR A 94 12.73 9.50 -4.57
N ILE A 95 12.62 10.00 -5.81
CA ILE A 95 13.70 9.94 -6.80
C ILE A 95 14.89 10.80 -6.37
N PHE A 96 14.64 12.09 -6.13
CA PHE A 96 15.72 13.05 -5.85
C PHE A 96 16.29 12.88 -4.44
N GLY A 97 15.45 12.68 -3.44
CA GLY A 97 15.88 12.46 -2.06
C GLY A 97 16.65 11.16 -1.89
N GLY A 98 16.08 10.05 -2.40
CA GLY A 98 16.76 8.76 -2.39
C GLY A 98 18.07 8.78 -3.19
N GLY A 99 18.06 9.38 -4.38
CA GLY A 99 19.24 9.51 -5.24
C GLY A 99 20.36 10.38 -4.64
N TYR A 100 20.01 11.48 -3.98
CA TYR A 100 20.97 12.36 -3.33
C TYR A 100 21.68 11.67 -2.15
N TYR A 101 20.91 11.02 -1.27
CA TYR A 101 21.47 10.37 -0.09
C TYR A 101 22.16 9.04 -0.39
N ARG A 102 21.82 8.33 -1.45
CA ARG A 102 22.48 7.10 -1.90
C ARG A 102 24.01 7.23 -1.97
N LYS A 103 24.52 8.40 -2.32
CA LYS A 103 25.98 8.65 -2.43
C LYS A 103 26.62 9.00 -1.09
N LYS A 104 25.85 9.34 -0.08
CA LYS A 104 26.30 9.89 1.17
C LYS A 104 25.95 9.05 2.40
N ASN A 105 24.83 8.36 2.36
CA ASN A 105 24.34 7.55 3.48
C ASN A 105 23.29 6.56 2.99
N ASN A 106 23.68 5.28 2.81
CA ASN A 106 22.81 4.23 2.30
C ASN A 106 21.59 4.00 3.19
N VAL A 107 21.76 4.04 4.51
CA VAL A 107 20.68 3.83 5.48
C VAL A 107 19.64 4.94 5.39
N LYS A 108 20.10 6.19 5.30
CA LYS A 108 19.20 7.36 5.15
C LYS A 108 18.47 7.33 3.80
N ALA A 109 19.16 6.94 2.73
CA ALA A 109 18.55 6.77 1.42
C ALA A 109 17.44 5.71 1.45
N PHE A 110 17.68 4.56 2.10
CA PHE A 110 16.70 3.50 2.27
C PHE A 110 15.46 3.96 3.06
N PHE A 111 15.67 4.70 4.15
CA PHE A 111 14.58 5.28 4.94
C PHE A 111 13.71 6.23 4.12
N ILE A 112 14.34 7.18 3.41
CA ILE A 112 13.64 8.16 2.56
C ILE A 112 12.83 7.45 1.48
N TYR A 113 13.48 6.53 0.75
CA TYR A 113 12.83 5.78 -0.32
C TYR A 113 11.58 5.04 0.16
N ASN A 114 11.70 4.24 1.22
CA ASN A 114 10.57 3.46 1.73
C ASN A 114 9.45 4.33 2.31
N THR A 115 9.80 5.43 2.99
CA THR A 115 8.81 6.33 3.59
C THR A 115 7.97 7.01 2.52
N PHE A 116 8.61 7.66 1.54
CA PHE A 116 7.88 8.39 0.50
C PHE A 116 7.19 7.48 -0.50
N LEU A 117 7.76 6.30 -0.80
CA LEU A 117 7.07 5.28 -1.60
C LEU A 117 5.80 4.78 -0.88
N THR A 118 5.87 4.53 0.43
CA THR A 118 4.69 4.12 1.21
C THR A 118 3.64 5.22 1.24
N MET A 119 4.06 6.48 1.40
CA MET A 119 3.16 7.64 1.33
C MET A 119 2.52 7.79 -0.06
N TYR A 120 3.26 7.53 -1.15
CA TYR A 120 2.72 7.55 -2.51
C TYR A 120 1.68 6.45 -2.75
N LEU A 121 1.92 5.24 -2.24
CA LEU A 121 1.00 4.12 -2.44
C LEU A 121 -0.36 4.34 -1.77
N LEU A 122 -0.44 5.14 -0.72
CA LEU A 122 -1.70 5.42 -0.02
C LEU A 122 -2.72 6.13 -0.93
N PRO A 123 -2.47 7.34 -1.47
CA PRO A 123 -3.40 8.00 -2.38
C PRO A 123 -3.62 7.19 -3.67
N PHE A 124 -2.59 6.47 -4.15
CA PHE A 124 -2.72 5.60 -5.31
C PHE A 124 -3.78 4.51 -5.09
N LEU A 125 -3.74 3.79 -3.98
CA LEU A 125 -4.72 2.72 -3.70
C LEU A 125 -6.10 3.27 -3.34
N LEU A 126 -6.19 4.41 -2.64
CA LEU A 126 -7.47 5.07 -2.38
C LEU A 126 -8.17 5.46 -3.69
N TRP A 127 -7.41 6.03 -4.62
CA TRP A 127 -7.91 6.40 -5.94
C TRP A 127 -8.31 5.17 -6.75
N THR A 128 -7.43 4.18 -6.84
CA THR A 128 -7.70 2.92 -7.57
C THR A 128 -8.96 2.24 -7.03
N PHE A 129 -9.18 2.24 -5.71
CA PHE A 129 -10.41 1.71 -5.12
C PHE A 129 -11.65 2.48 -5.59
N LYS A 130 -11.59 3.81 -5.60
CA LYS A 130 -12.70 4.64 -6.09
C LYS A 130 -13.00 4.38 -7.55
N VAL A 131 -11.97 4.34 -8.40
CA VAL A 131 -12.14 4.01 -9.82
C VAL A 131 -12.70 2.60 -10.02
N ALA A 132 -12.20 1.62 -9.26
CA ALA A 132 -12.73 0.25 -9.32
C ALA A 132 -14.23 0.18 -8.94
N GLN A 133 -14.69 1.00 -7.99
CA GLN A 133 -16.09 1.09 -7.63
C GLN A 133 -17.01 1.64 -8.74
N LEU A 134 -16.48 2.44 -9.66
CA LEU A 134 -17.27 2.97 -10.78
C LEU A 134 -17.82 1.86 -11.69
N PHE A 135 -17.11 0.75 -11.77
CA PHE A 135 -17.49 -0.40 -12.60
C PHE A 135 -18.47 -1.35 -11.92
N VAL A 136 -18.69 -1.23 -10.62
CA VAL A 136 -19.66 -2.08 -9.91
C VAL A 136 -21.05 -1.49 -10.06
N TYR A 137 -21.83 -2.06 -10.96
CA TYR A 137 -23.20 -1.56 -11.28
C TYR A 137 -24.15 -1.66 -10.08
N PHE A 138 -24.07 -2.76 -9.30
CA PHE A 138 -25.02 -3.03 -8.23
C PHE A 138 -24.71 -2.21 -6.98
N PHE A 139 -25.53 -1.19 -6.71
CA PHE A 139 -25.34 -0.24 -5.61
C PHE A 139 -25.14 -0.91 -4.23
N PRO A 140 -25.93 -1.92 -3.80
CA PRO A 140 -25.67 -2.60 -2.53
C PRO A 140 -24.27 -3.21 -2.45
N LEU A 141 -23.76 -3.77 -3.55
CA LEU A 141 -22.40 -4.33 -3.60
C LEU A 141 -21.34 -3.23 -3.45
N ARG A 142 -21.53 -2.06 -4.06
CA ARG A 142 -20.66 -0.87 -3.84
C ARG A 142 -20.63 -0.48 -2.38
N MET A 143 -21.77 -0.47 -1.69
CA MET A 143 -21.83 -0.17 -0.26
C MET A 143 -21.07 -1.20 0.57
N VAL A 144 -21.26 -2.49 0.27
CA VAL A 144 -20.50 -3.58 0.94
C VAL A 144 -19.00 -3.38 0.76
N TYR A 145 -18.53 -3.10 -0.45
CA TYR A 145 -17.10 -2.85 -0.70
C TYR A 145 -16.58 -1.60 0.02
N THR A 146 -17.38 -0.54 0.11
CA THR A 146 -17.01 0.68 0.86
C THR A 146 -16.82 0.36 2.35
N VAL A 147 -17.74 -0.40 2.93
CA VAL A 147 -17.63 -0.83 4.34
C VAL A 147 -16.42 -1.74 4.53
N LEU A 148 -16.21 -2.74 3.65
CA LEU A 148 -15.06 -3.63 3.72
C LEU A 148 -13.74 -2.87 3.61
N PHE A 149 -13.63 -1.92 2.69
CA PHE A 149 -12.42 -1.11 2.52
C PHE A 149 -12.16 -0.22 3.75
N SER A 150 -13.20 0.40 4.28
CA SER A 150 -13.09 1.22 5.51
C SER A 150 -12.64 0.38 6.71
N LEU A 151 -13.17 -0.84 6.85
CA LEU A 151 -12.73 -1.79 7.87
C LEU A 151 -11.28 -2.24 7.64
N CYS A 152 -10.90 -2.49 6.38
CA CYS A 152 -9.53 -2.84 6.02
C CYS A 152 -8.54 -1.72 6.38
N ILE A 153 -8.85 -0.47 6.03
CA ILE A 153 -8.04 0.71 6.40
C ILE A 153 -7.90 0.78 7.92
N THR A 154 -9.02 0.75 8.65
CA THR A 154 -9.03 0.83 10.10
C THR A 154 -8.20 -0.30 10.73
N TYR A 155 -8.36 -1.52 10.24
CA TYR A 155 -7.58 -2.67 10.68
C TYR A 155 -6.08 -2.48 10.45
N VAL A 156 -5.69 -2.04 9.25
CA VAL A 156 -4.27 -1.82 8.90
C VAL A 156 -3.66 -0.75 9.81
N PHE A 157 -4.32 0.38 10.03
CA PHE A 157 -3.79 1.43 10.90
C PHE A 157 -3.67 0.96 12.36
N ILE A 158 -4.72 0.35 12.92
CA ILE A 158 -4.69 -0.15 14.30
C ILE A 158 -3.62 -1.23 14.46
N ARG A 159 -3.53 -2.16 13.52
CA ARG A 159 -2.57 -3.25 13.59
C ARG A 159 -1.14 -2.77 13.39
N SER A 160 -0.89 -1.85 12.45
CA SER A 160 0.42 -1.22 12.27
C SER A 160 0.89 -0.49 13.53
N TYR A 161 -0.01 0.28 14.16
CA TYR A 161 0.31 0.96 15.41
C TYR A 161 0.61 -0.01 16.57
N LYS A 162 -0.16 -1.10 16.68
CA LYS A 162 0.10 -2.15 17.68
C LYS A 162 1.43 -2.85 17.41
N ASN A 163 1.70 -3.24 16.17
CA ASN A 163 2.97 -3.86 15.77
C ASN A 163 4.17 -2.94 16.07
N ALA A 164 4.01 -1.63 15.80
CA ALA A 164 5.03 -0.65 16.13
C ALA A 164 5.31 -0.58 17.63
N LYS A 165 4.27 -0.59 18.46
CA LYS A 165 4.42 -0.64 19.93
C LYS A 165 5.06 -1.93 20.43
N GLU A 166 4.63 -3.07 19.89
CA GLU A 166 5.24 -4.36 20.21
C GLU A 166 6.74 -4.36 19.86
N MET A 167 7.08 -3.78 18.73
CA MET A 167 8.46 -3.70 18.23
C MET A 167 9.34 -2.78 19.09
N VAL A 168 8.82 -1.60 19.47
CA VAL A 168 9.59 -0.56 20.17
C VAL A 168 9.66 -0.79 21.67
N PHE A 169 8.58 -1.29 22.29
CA PHE A 169 8.45 -1.36 23.74
C PHE A 169 8.35 -2.79 24.28
N GLY A 170 8.44 -3.81 23.42
CA GLY A 170 8.34 -5.20 23.84
C GLY A 170 6.95 -5.60 24.40
N GLU A 171 5.95 -4.75 24.25
CA GLU A 171 4.61 -4.97 24.79
C GLU A 171 3.87 -6.10 24.04
N LYS A 172 4.18 -7.35 24.37
CA LYS A 172 3.41 -8.50 23.84
C LYS A 172 1.99 -8.44 24.35
N LYS A 173 1.06 -7.91 23.56
CA LYS A 173 -0.36 -7.97 23.88
C LYS A 173 -0.96 -9.33 23.51
N LYS A 174 -1.77 -9.90 24.42
CA LYS A 174 -2.60 -11.07 24.12
C LYS A 174 -3.37 -10.83 22.81
N ARG A 175 -3.33 -11.79 21.91
CA ARG A 175 -4.15 -11.78 20.69
C ARG A 175 -5.61 -11.67 21.10
N SER A 176 -6.40 -10.86 20.40
CA SER A 176 -7.84 -10.81 20.67
C SER A 176 -8.46 -12.17 20.33
N ALA A 177 -9.48 -12.56 21.09
CA ALA A 177 -10.20 -13.82 20.86
C ALA A 177 -10.69 -13.97 19.41
N ILE A 178 -11.10 -12.85 18.76
CA ILE A 178 -11.50 -12.82 17.35
C ILE A 178 -10.33 -13.19 16.42
N VAL A 179 -9.13 -12.64 16.66
CA VAL A 179 -7.95 -12.94 15.84
C VAL A 179 -7.50 -14.41 16.03
N GLU A 180 -7.61 -14.93 17.23
CA GLU A 180 -7.33 -16.35 17.51
C GLU A 180 -8.35 -17.28 16.85
N TRP A 181 -9.64 -16.92 16.92
CA TRP A 181 -10.70 -17.66 16.24
C TRP A 181 -10.49 -17.66 14.72
N PHE A 182 -10.21 -16.50 14.12
CA PHE A 182 -9.92 -16.37 12.69
C PHE A 182 -8.67 -17.18 12.28
N SER A 183 -7.61 -17.15 13.08
CA SER A 183 -6.39 -17.92 12.84
C SER A 183 -6.67 -19.41 12.89
N ARG A 184 -7.47 -19.86 13.87
CA ARG A 184 -7.85 -21.27 14.05
C ARG A 184 -8.75 -21.76 12.91
N ASN A 185 -9.70 -20.92 12.46
CA ASN A 185 -10.71 -21.28 11.45
C ASN A 185 -10.37 -20.73 10.05
N ARG A 186 -9.11 -20.33 9.81
CA ARG A 186 -8.68 -19.67 8.55
C ARG A 186 -9.11 -20.43 7.31
N LYS A 187 -8.92 -21.76 7.28
CA LYS A 187 -9.28 -22.59 6.12
C LYS A 187 -10.79 -22.58 5.87
N SER A 188 -11.60 -22.78 6.92
CA SER A 188 -13.06 -22.77 6.81
C SER A 188 -13.60 -21.42 6.37
N VAL A 189 -13.08 -20.32 6.93
CA VAL A 189 -13.48 -18.96 6.54
C VAL A 189 -13.13 -18.70 5.08
N LEU A 190 -11.91 -19.04 4.64
CA LEU A 190 -11.50 -18.89 3.25
C LEU A 190 -12.34 -19.76 2.30
N SER A 191 -12.69 -20.98 2.71
CA SER A 191 -13.56 -21.87 1.90
C SER A 191 -14.97 -21.30 1.76
N VAL A 192 -15.55 -20.76 2.83
CA VAL A 192 -16.87 -20.11 2.78
C VAL A 192 -16.83 -18.86 1.89
N LEU A 193 -15.83 -18.02 2.03
CA LEU A 193 -15.65 -16.82 1.18
C LEU A 193 -15.45 -17.20 -0.30
N ALA A 194 -14.66 -18.24 -0.57
CA ALA A 194 -14.45 -18.75 -1.92
C ALA A 194 -15.74 -19.34 -2.52
N ALA A 195 -16.54 -20.06 -1.70
CA ALA A 195 -17.82 -20.59 -2.14
C ALA A 195 -18.84 -19.48 -2.47
N ILE A 196 -18.95 -18.46 -1.62
CA ILE A 196 -19.83 -17.30 -1.86
C ILE A 196 -19.38 -16.54 -3.11
N GLY A 197 -18.08 -16.26 -3.25
CA GLY A 197 -17.52 -15.58 -4.41
C GLY A 197 -17.69 -16.40 -5.69
N GLY A 198 -17.44 -17.71 -5.63
CA GLY A 198 -17.65 -18.62 -6.75
C GLY A 198 -19.12 -18.72 -7.16
N LEU A 199 -20.04 -18.78 -6.19
CA LEU A 199 -21.47 -18.80 -6.47
C LEU A 199 -21.93 -17.49 -7.13
N TYR A 200 -21.48 -16.33 -6.60
CA TYR A 200 -21.75 -15.03 -7.21
C TYR A 200 -21.24 -14.97 -8.66
N PHE A 201 -20.01 -15.41 -8.89
CA PHE A 201 -19.41 -15.45 -10.21
C PHE A 201 -20.21 -16.33 -11.17
N LEU A 202 -20.58 -17.55 -10.75
CA LEU A 202 -21.41 -18.47 -11.54
C LEU A 202 -22.78 -17.87 -11.86
N VAL A 203 -23.48 -17.33 -10.87
CA VAL A 203 -24.77 -16.70 -11.06
C VAL A 203 -24.69 -15.58 -12.09
N LYS A 204 -23.70 -14.71 -11.97
CA LYS A 204 -23.53 -13.57 -12.89
C LYS A 204 -23.14 -13.99 -14.32
N THR A 205 -22.44 -15.12 -14.46
CA THR A 205 -22.00 -15.63 -15.77
C THR A 205 -23.12 -16.42 -16.47
N ILE A 206 -23.90 -17.20 -15.72
CA ILE A 206 -24.93 -18.11 -16.26
C ILE A 206 -26.24 -17.37 -16.52
N PHE A 207 -26.70 -16.54 -15.59
CA PHE A 207 -27.98 -15.84 -15.75
C PHE A 207 -27.82 -14.65 -16.71
N PRO A 208 -28.75 -14.50 -17.66
CA PRO A 208 -28.61 -13.52 -18.73
C PRO A 208 -28.69 -12.09 -18.20
N SER A 209 -27.57 -11.42 -18.21
CA SER A 209 -27.49 -9.98 -18.36
C SER A 209 -27.27 -9.68 -19.85
N ALA A 210 -27.58 -8.48 -20.30
CA ALA A 210 -27.35 -8.08 -21.69
C ALA A 210 -25.86 -8.28 -22.08
N GLY A 211 -25.61 -8.88 -23.25
CA GLY A 211 -24.27 -9.11 -23.78
C GLY A 211 -23.94 -10.58 -24.02
N ASP A 212 -22.86 -10.80 -24.75
CA ASP A 212 -22.30 -12.12 -25.02
C ASP A 212 -21.59 -12.72 -23.80
N MET A 213 -21.15 -13.97 -23.90
CA MET A 213 -20.50 -14.69 -22.79
C MET A 213 -19.21 -14.01 -22.33
N GLU A 214 -18.46 -13.43 -23.25
CA GLU A 214 -17.20 -12.73 -22.97
C GLU A 214 -17.48 -11.46 -22.15
N THR A 215 -18.43 -10.63 -22.56
CA THR A 215 -18.85 -9.42 -21.84
C THR A 215 -19.33 -9.72 -20.42
N ARG A 216 -20.08 -10.83 -20.23
CA ARG A 216 -20.56 -11.25 -18.92
C ARG A 216 -19.43 -11.69 -18.00
N LEU A 217 -18.48 -12.46 -18.53
CA LEU A 217 -17.33 -12.96 -17.80
C LEU A 217 -16.42 -11.80 -17.38
N MET A 218 -16.15 -10.86 -18.28
CA MET A 218 -15.40 -9.65 -17.97
C MET A 218 -16.10 -8.77 -16.94
N GLY A 219 -17.42 -8.59 -17.06
CA GLY A 219 -18.20 -7.84 -16.06
C GLY A 219 -18.15 -8.49 -14.67
N ALA A 220 -18.24 -9.83 -14.59
CA ALA A 220 -18.12 -10.54 -13.33
C ALA A 220 -16.74 -10.41 -12.70
N LEU A 221 -15.66 -10.41 -13.49
CA LEU A 221 -14.29 -10.18 -13.00
C LEU A 221 -14.08 -8.75 -12.51
N ILE A 222 -14.61 -7.78 -13.25
CA ILE A 222 -14.48 -6.35 -12.90
C ILE A 222 -15.18 -6.04 -11.58
N ASP A 223 -16.32 -6.70 -11.29
CA ASP A 223 -17.01 -6.52 -10.00
C ASP A 223 -16.16 -6.90 -8.78
N PHE A 224 -15.15 -7.76 -8.96
CA PHE A 224 -14.20 -8.10 -7.89
C PHE A 224 -13.02 -7.13 -7.77
N ALA A 225 -12.86 -6.19 -8.70
CA ALA A 225 -11.73 -5.26 -8.67
C ALA A 225 -11.58 -4.49 -7.33
N PRO A 226 -12.66 -3.96 -6.70
CA PRO A 226 -12.53 -3.32 -5.38
C PRO A 226 -12.00 -4.25 -4.30
N LEU A 227 -12.34 -5.54 -4.34
CA LEU A 227 -11.85 -6.53 -3.38
C LEU A 227 -10.35 -6.77 -3.54
N PHE A 228 -9.85 -6.84 -4.79
CA PHE A 228 -8.41 -6.94 -5.03
C PHE A 228 -7.65 -5.74 -4.48
N VAL A 229 -8.20 -4.53 -4.62
CA VAL A 229 -7.60 -3.34 -4.01
C VAL A 229 -7.56 -3.43 -2.49
N CYS A 230 -8.61 -3.94 -1.84
CA CYS A 230 -8.61 -4.21 -0.40
C CYS A 230 -7.50 -5.19 0.01
N LEU A 231 -7.29 -6.26 -0.76
CA LEU A 231 -6.22 -7.23 -0.50
C LEU A 231 -4.83 -6.61 -0.65
N ILE A 232 -4.62 -5.82 -1.71
CA ILE A 232 -3.37 -5.09 -1.92
C ILE A 232 -3.12 -4.11 -0.78
N PHE A 233 -4.17 -3.44 -0.26
CA PHE A 233 -4.04 -2.52 0.86
C PHE A 233 -3.47 -3.18 2.13
N LEU A 234 -3.67 -4.48 2.34
CA LEU A 234 -3.07 -5.21 3.45
C LEU A 234 -1.53 -5.24 3.42
N LEU A 235 -0.91 -5.00 2.27
CA LEU A 235 0.55 -4.87 2.16
C LEU A 235 1.10 -3.72 3.00
N PHE A 236 0.27 -2.71 3.33
CA PHE A 236 0.68 -1.64 4.25
C PHE A 236 1.07 -2.14 5.64
N LEU A 237 0.58 -3.30 6.08
CA LEU A 237 1.07 -3.91 7.33
C LEU A 237 2.57 -4.22 7.27
N TYR A 238 3.04 -4.71 6.13
CA TYR A 238 4.45 -4.97 5.90
C TYR A 238 5.22 -3.66 5.68
N LEU A 239 4.74 -2.78 4.81
CA LEU A 239 5.40 -1.51 4.47
C LEU A 239 5.59 -0.62 5.70
N ASN A 240 4.58 -0.49 6.55
CA ASN A 240 4.68 0.27 7.80
C ASN A 240 5.75 -0.31 8.75
N ASN A 241 5.88 -1.63 8.84
CA ASN A 241 6.94 -2.26 9.62
C ASN A 241 8.33 -1.95 9.04
N VAL A 242 8.48 -1.97 7.72
CA VAL A 242 9.73 -1.59 7.04
C VAL A 242 10.06 -0.12 7.32
N VAL A 243 9.09 0.79 7.21
CA VAL A 243 9.29 2.23 7.48
C VAL A 243 9.73 2.45 8.93
N ILE A 244 9.11 1.80 9.91
CA ILE A 244 9.47 1.96 11.33
C ILE A 244 10.87 1.43 11.61
N ARG A 245 11.20 0.24 11.08
CA ARG A 245 12.57 -0.33 11.23
C ARG A 245 13.61 0.56 10.56
N SER A 246 13.34 1.07 9.37
CA SER A 246 14.26 1.95 8.66
C SER A 246 14.39 3.32 9.36
N TYR A 247 13.33 3.82 10.00
CA TYR A 247 13.38 5.00 10.85
C TYR A 247 14.37 4.82 12.01
N TYR A 248 14.26 3.72 12.76
CA TYR A 248 15.15 3.47 13.88
C TYR A 248 16.59 3.14 13.44
N LEU A 249 16.74 2.40 12.35
CA LEU A 249 18.05 2.17 11.74
C LEU A 249 18.75 3.48 11.36
N ASN A 250 18.00 4.46 10.84
CA ASN A 250 18.52 5.79 10.50
C ASN A 250 18.73 6.66 11.75
N LYS A 251 17.87 6.57 12.78
CA LYS A 251 17.96 7.37 14.01
C LYS A 251 19.18 6.99 14.85
N TYR A 252 19.45 5.70 14.97
CA TYR A 252 20.55 5.12 15.74
C TYR A 252 21.59 4.47 14.83
N THR A 253 21.98 5.23 13.79
CA THR A 253 22.79 4.70 12.69
C THR A 253 24.16 4.20 13.16
N GLU A 254 24.87 4.92 14.03
CA GLU A 254 26.19 4.51 14.52
C GLU A 254 26.11 3.38 15.53
N GLU A 255 25.12 3.39 16.42
CA GLU A 255 24.90 2.36 17.40
C GLU A 255 24.63 1.00 16.72
N PHE A 256 23.77 0.97 15.70
CA PHE A 256 23.51 -0.24 14.93
C PHE A 256 24.71 -0.68 14.11
N ARG A 257 25.44 0.27 13.51
CA ARG A 257 26.66 -0.06 12.77
C ARG A 257 27.69 -0.76 13.66
N LEU A 258 27.93 -0.21 14.86
CA LEU A 258 28.86 -0.80 15.83
C LEU A 258 28.36 -2.14 16.36
N LYS A 259 27.05 -2.25 16.67
CA LYS A 259 26.43 -3.50 17.13
C LYS A 259 26.62 -4.63 16.13
N PHE A 260 26.50 -4.35 14.83
CA PHE A 260 26.62 -5.36 13.76
C PHE A 260 28.03 -5.51 13.20
N GLY A 261 29.00 -4.71 13.65
CA GLY A 261 30.38 -4.77 13.19
C GLY A 261 30.57 -4.45 11.72
N ILE A 262 29.70 -3.60 11.14
CA ILE A 262 29.73 -3.27 9.72
C ILE A 262 30.68 -2.07 9.50
N ASP A 263 31.51 -2.16 8.46
CA ASP A 263 32.46 -1.09 8.13
C ASP A 263 31.74 0.21 7.72
N LYS A 264 32.39 1.36 8.01
CA LYS A 264 31.85 2.67 7.64
C LYS A 264 31.65 2.82 6.13
N SER A 265 32.60 2.31 5.33
CA SER A 265 32.53 2.38 3.87
C SER A 265 31.35 1.60 3.30
N GLU A 266 31.02 0.45 3.89
CA GLU A 266 29.85 -0.36 3.54
C GLU A 266 28.56 0.32 4.02
N TRP A 267 28.54 0.83 5.25
CA TRP A 267 27.37 1.44 5.87
C TRP A 267 26.92 2.75 5.19
N TYR A 268 27.86 3.65 4.96
CA TYR A 268 27.56 4.97 4.38
C TYR A 268 27.71 5.03 2.87
N GLY A 269 28.38 4.03 2.26
CA GLY A 269 28.70 4.00 0.84
C GLY A 269 30.07 4.62 0.50
N LYS A 270 30.64 4.18 -0.62
CA LYS A 270 32.02 4.46 -1.06
C LYS A 270 32.37 5.96 -1.24
N LYS A 271 31.40 6.85 -1.26
CA LYS A 271 31.62 8.31 -1.44
C LYS A 271 31.45 9.13 -0.16
N TYR A 272 31.37 8.46 0.97
CA TYR A 272 31.28 9.15 2.25
C TYR A 272 32.63 9.72 2.72
N PHE A 273 33.73 9.18 2.18
CA PHE A 273 35.11 9.56 2.49
C PHE A 273 35.71 10.36 1.36
#